data_97ba13c1eadeaa31174f2c5450fdb096
#
_entry.id   97ba13c1eadeaa31174f2c5450fdb096
#
_cell.length_a   1.000
_cell.length_b   1.000
_cell.length_c   1.000
_cell.angle_alpha   90.00
_cell.angle_beta   90.00
_cell.angle_gamma   90.00
#
_symmetry.space_group_name_H-M   'P 1'
#
loop_
_entity.id
_entity.type
_entity.pdbx_description
1 polymer ?
#
loop_
_entity_poly.entity_id
_entity_poly.type
_entity_poly.pdbx_seq_one_letter_code
_entity_poly.pdbx_strand_id
1 'polypeptide(L)'
;FGRRKQMKNKTYLKASLREIKQSKGRFIAIVLIIFLGTFLYVGVKATGPILNHSASTYVDEHNLADMQVTSTLGITDQDLKVAKESGIQVESGYQFYYVAEADEVVQINSYNKNQKQNALILEEGHLPKNSNEIVLDTQAKEYGYQLNDTYTIDSQDTIKDKNFKIVGFANSPLFTSKAERGYANVGSGTVTYFAYLPENQFLSDVQSVLYLSFDNVKDLETYSDSYQEKMEKNQEKVETLFADRPQERVAEIKHDAMEELKP
;
A
#
# COMPACT_ATOMS: atom_id res chain seq x y z
N PHE A 1 -8.77 -25.40 -66.71
CA PHE A 1 -9.30 -24.16 -66.14
C PHE A 1 -8.38 -23.59 -65.00
N GLY A 2 -7.64 -24.39 -64.29
CA GLY A 2 -6.78 -23.97 -63.15
C GLY A 2 -5.51 -23.16 -63.54
N ARG A 3 -4.87 -23.47 -64.66
CA ARG A 3 -3.63 -22.79 -65.07
C ARG A 3 -3.80 -21.32 -65.49
N ARG A 4 -4.95 -20.94 -66.08
CA ARG A 4 -5.23 -19.52 -66.40
C ARG A 4 -5.43 -18.62 -65.22
N LYS A 5 -5.98 -19.12 -64.10
CA LYS A 5 -6.19 -18.36 -62.87
C LYS A 5 -4.87 -18.11 -62.14
N GLN A 6 -3.95 -19.09 -62.12
CA GLN A 6 -2.62 -18.95 -61.55
C GLN A 6 -1.70 -17.99 -62.31
N MET A 7 -1.81 -17.96 -63.68
CA MET A 7 -1.01 -17.02 -64.45
C MET A 7 -1.45 -15.56 -64.27
N LYS A 8 -2.76 -15.28 -64.13
CA LYS A 8 -3.28 -13.93 -63.83
C LYS A 8 -2.74 -13.41 -62.51
N ASN A 9 -2.74 -14.23 -61.46
CA ASN A 9 -2.22 -13.83 -60.13
C ASN A 9 -0.73 -13.49 -60.15
N LYS A 10 0.10 -14.22 -60.92
CA LYS A 10 1.53 -13.92 -61.05
C LYS A 10 1.78 -12.60 -61.79
N THR A 11 0.96 -12.26 -62.77
CA THR A 11 1.08 -11.02 -63.55
C THR A 11 0.68 -9.80 -62.69
N TYR A 12 -0.40 -9.89 -61.91
CA TYR A 12 -0.81 -8.85 -60.98
C TYR A 12 0.24 -8.61 -59.87
N LEU A 13 0.80 -9.68 -59.30
CA LEU A 13 1.89 -9.58 -58.32
C LEU A 13 3.13 -8.88 -58.87
N LYS A 14 3.52 -9.23 -60.14
CA LYS A 14 4.65 -8.56 -60.79
C LYS A 14 4.38 -7.08 -61.08
N ALA A 15 3.17 -6.72 -61.47
CA ALA A 15 2.76 -5.34 -61.74
C ALA A 15 2.78 -4.53 -60.43
N SER A 16 2.18 -5.04 -59.33
CA SER A 16 2.19 -4.40 -58.02
C SER A 16 3.60 -4.21 -57.45
N LEU A 17 4.47 -5.22 -57.57
CA LEU A 17 5.89 -5.12 -57.17
C LEU A 17 6.67 -4.08 -57.98
N ARG A 18 6.33 -3.90 -59.27
CA ARG A 18 6.94 -2.88 -60.10
C ARG A 18 6.49 -1.49 -59.73
N GLU A 19 5.21 -1.28 -59.39
CA GLU A 19 4.67 0.01 -58.88
C GLU A 19 5.30 0.37 -57.55
N ILE A 20 5.44 -0.59 -56.60
CA ILE A 20 6.15 -0.37 -55.33
C ILE A 20 7.61 0.06 -55.59
N LYS A 21 8.30 -0.56 -56.54
CA LYS A 21 9.67 -0.18 -56.92
C LYS A 21 9.78 1.23 -57.51
N GLN A 22 8.76 1.69 -58.23
CA GLN A 22 8.75 3.03 -58.84
C GLN A 22 8.36 4.13 -57.80
N SER A 23 7.59 3.79 -56.77
CA SER A 23 7.12 4.74 -55.74
C SER A 23 7.56 4.34 -54.32
N LYS A 24 8.84 3.96 -54.16
CA LYS A 24 9.42 3.45 -52.90
C LYS A 24 9.14 4.37 -51.71
N GLY A 25 9.33 5.69 -51.87
CA GLY A 25 9.10 6.67 -50.81
C GLY A 25 7.67 6.68 -50.29
N ARG A 26 6.68 6.65 -51.21
CA ARG A 26 5.26 6.62 -50.83
C ARG A 26 4.88 5.31 -50.15
N PHE A 27 5.40 4.18 -50.62
CA PHE A 27 5.17 2.87 -50.03
C PHE A 27 5.77 2.81 -48.58
N ILE A 28 7.03 3.24 -48.41
CA ILE A 28 7.71 3.29 -47.12
C ILE A 28 6.93 4.19 -46.16
N ALA A 29 6.46 5.35 -46.60
CA ALA A 29 5.68 6.26 -45.75
C ALA A 29 4.39 5.60 -45.24
N ILE A 30 3.66 4.89 -46.09
CA ILE A 30 2.43 4.18 -45.70
C ILE A 30 2.76 3.06 -44.69
N VAL A 31 3.80 2.25 -44.99
CA VAL A 31 4.24 1.19 -44.06
C VAL A 31 4.65 1.75 -42.71
N LEU A 32 5.39 2.86 -42.67
CA LEU A 32 5.79 3.51 -41.42
C LEU A 32 4.58 4.05 -40.61
N ILE A 33 3.58 4.63 -41.28
CA ILE A 33 2.36 5.11 -40.61
C ILE A 33 1.60 3.93 -39.99
N ILE A 34 1.41 2.84 -40.74
CA ILE A 34 0.73 1.64 -40.23
C ILE A 34 1.54 1.02 -39.09
N PHE A 35 2.87 0.91 -39.23
CA PHE A 35 3.76 0.40 -38.21
C PHE A 35 3.68 1.25 -36.93
N LEU A 36 3.73 2.58 -37.07
CA LEU A 36 3.64 3.49 -35.93
C LEU A 36 2.30 3.35 -35.20
N GLY A 37 1.19 3.28 -35.96
CA GLY A 37 -0.14 3.10 -35.37
C GLY A 37 -0.29 1.78 -34.64
N THR A 38 0.17 0.67 -35.24
CA THR A 38 0.14 -0.65 -34.59
C THR A 38 1.07 -0.72 -33.38
N PHE A 39 2.27 -0.14 -33.49
CA PHE A 39 3.24 -0.08 -32.40
C PHE A 39 2.67 0.67 -31.19
N LEU A 40 2.09 1.86 -31.41
CA LEU A 40 1.45 2.63 -30.36
C LEU A 40 0.26 1.87 -29.73
N TYR A 41 -0.58 1.26 -30.56
CA TYR A 41 -1.73 0.49 -30.08
C TYR A 41 -1.29 -0.70 -29.20
N VAL A 42 -0.31 -1.48 -29.65
CA VAL A 42 0.22 -2.62 -28.88
C VAL A 42 0.90 -2.14 -27.61
N GLY A 43 1.69 -1.06 -27.68
CA GLY A 43 2.36 -0.47 -26.51
C GLY A 43 1.36 -0.06 -25.43
N VAL A 44 0.32 0.69 -25.79
CA VAL A 44 -0.72 1.11 -24.84
C VAL A 44 -1.49 -0.08 -24.28
N LYS A 45 -1.86 -1.06 -25.14
CA LYS A 45 -2.56 -2.28 -24.70
C LYS A 45 -1.74 -3.13 -23.72
N ALA A 46 -0.42 -3.19 -23.90
CA ALA A 46 0.48 -3.98 -23.04
C ALA A 46 0.74 -3.30 -21.68
N THR A 47 0.57 -1.98 -21.58
CA THR A 47 0.92 -1.23 -20.37
C THR A 47 0.06 -1.64 -19.17
N GLY A 48 -1.25 -1.81 -19.34
CA GLY A 48 -2.16 -2.19 -18.25
C GLY A 48 -1.78 -3.52 -17.57
N PRO A 49 -1.72 -4.64 -18.30
CA PRO A 49 -1.32 -5.92 -17.74
C PRO A 49 0.06 -5.91 -17.07
N ILE A 50 1.04 -5.19 -17.66
CA ILE A 50 2.39 -5.10 -17.09
C ILE A 50 2.37 -4.36 -15.76
N LEU A 51 1.64 -3.23 -15.67
CA LEU A 51 1.51 -2.47 -14.43
C LEU A 51 0.80 -3.28 -13.35
N ASN A 52 -0.30 -3.94 -13.68
CA ASN A 52 -1.03 -4.79 -12.73
C ASN A 52 -0.15 -5.93 -12.21
N HIS A 53 0.58 -6.61 -13.08
CA HIS A 53 1.49 -7.68 -12.68
C HIS A 53 2.62 -7.16 -11.78
N SER A 54 3.21 -6.01 -12.12
CA SER A 54 4.25 -5.39 -11.28
C SER A 54 3.72 -4.97 -9.91
N ALA A 55 2.50 -4.42 -9.86
CA ALA A 55 1.85 -4.05 -8.61
C ALA A 55 1.52 -5.28 -7.76
N SER A 56 0.97 -6.34 -8.38
CA SER A 56 0.69 -7.60 -7.68
C SER A 56 1.96 -8.22 -7.10
N THR A 57 3.03 -8.28 -7.89
CA THR A 57 4.34 -8.79 -7.42
C THR A 57 4.84 -7.97 -6.22
N TYR A 58 4.72 -6.64 -6.26
CA TYR A 58 5.13 -5.78 -5.15
C TYR A 58 4.31 -6.04 -3.87
N VAL A 59 2.99 -6.21 -4.01
CA VAL A 59 2.07 -6.53 -2.90
C VAL A 59 2.45 -7.86 -2.26
N ASP A 60 2.70 -8.89 -3.09
CA ASP A 60 3.04 -10.23 -2.63
C ASP A 60 4.42 -10.28 -1.94
N GLU A 61 5.44 -9.65 -2.53
CA GLU A 61 6.81 -9.61 -2.00
C GLU A 61 6.89 -8.95 -0.63
N HIS A 62 6.04 -7.94 -0.38
CA HIS A 62 6.03 -7.20 0.88
C HIS A 62 4.89 -7.59 1.82
N ASN A 63 4.13 -8.62 1.46
CA ASN A 63 3.00 -9.14 2.22
C ASN A 63 2.05 -8.01 2.67
N LEU A 64 1.70 -7.13 1.72
CA LEU A 64 0.79 -6.02 1.98
C LEU A 64 -0.58 -6.56 2.38
N ALA A 65 -1.13 -6.07 3.47
CA ALA A 65 -2.46 -6.44 3.91
C ALA A 65 -3.52 -6.01 2.88
N ASP A 66 -4.52 -6.87 2.65
CA ASP A 66 -5.60 -6.61 1.69
C ASP A 66 -6.54 -5.50 2.17
N MET A 67 -6.66 -5.31 3.48
CA MET A 67 -7.54 -4.30 4.08
C MET A 67 -6.95 -3.77 5.39
N GLN A 68 -7.14 -2.48 5.63
CA GLN A 68 -6.83 -1.83 6.90
C GLN A 68 -8.13 -1.33 7.56
N VAL A 69 -8.31 -1.63 8.83
CA VAL A 69 -9.40 -1.13 9.66
C VAL A 69 -8.82 -0.30 10.79
N THR A 70 -9.29 0.92 10.95
CA THR A 70 -8.85 1.83 12.03
C THR A 70 -10.00 2.09 13.00
N SER A 71 -9.68 2.22 14.29
CA SER A 71 -10.65 2.55 15.33
C SER A 71 -10.14 3.69 16.21
N THR A 72 -10.98 4.71 16.38
CA THR A 72 -10.75 5.81 17.36
C THR A 72 -11.09 5.42 18.79
N LEU A 73 -11.88 4.36 18.97
CA LEU A 73 -12.26 3.83 20.29
C LEU A 73 -11.31 2.72 20.79
N GLY A 74 -10.29 2.43 19.98
CA GLY A 74 -9.35 1.33 20.21
C GLY A 74 -9.89 -0.02 19.71
N ILE A 75 -8.95 -0.91 19.48
CA ILE A 75 -9.14 -2.29 19.04
C ILE A 75 -8.70 -3.20 20.16
N THR A 76 -9.57 -4.10 20.58
CA THR A 76 -9.36 -4.97 21.73
C THR A 76 -8.98 -6.39 21.29
N ASP A 77 -8.52 -7.21 22.22
CA ASP A 77 -8.27 -8.64 21.99
C ASP A 77 -9.52 -9.39 21.53
N GLN A 78 -10.71 -8.91 21.89
CA GLN A 78 -11.98 -9.46 21.43
C GLN A 78 -12.16 -9.24 19.92
N ASP A 79 -11.79 -8.07 19.41
CA ASP A 79 -11.87 -7.76 17.97
C ASP A 79 -10.91 -8.65 17.17
N LEU A 80 -9.69 -8.84 17.68
CA LEU A 80 -8.69 -9.75 17.10
C LEU A 80 -9.21 -11.19 17.07
N LYS A 81 -9.83 -11.64 18.16
CA LYS A 81 -10.38 -12.98 18.28
C LYS A 81 -11.52 -13.22 17.29
N VAL A 82 -12.45 -12.29 17.19
CA VAL A 82 -13.58 -12.36 16.26
C VAL A 82 -13.10 -12.44 14.81
N ALA A 83 -12.09 -11.64 14.42
CA ALA A 83 -11.51 -11.70 13.09
C ALA A 83 -10.84 -13.07 12.82
N LYS A 84 -10.04 -13.59 13.75
CA LYS A 84 -9.36 -14.89 13.63
C LYS A 84 -10.35 -16.05 13.53
N GLU A 85 -11.39 -16.05 14.35
CA GLU A 85 -12.44 -17.09 14.34
C GLU A 85 -13.24 -17.10 13.03
N SER A 86 -13.29 -15.95 12.33
CA SER A 86 -13.91 -15.82 11.00
C SER A 86 -12.98 -16.27 9.86
N GLY A 87 -11.78 -16.79 10.16
CA GLY A 87 -10.81 -17.27 9.18
C GLY A 87 -10.07 -16.13 8.43
N ILE A 88 -10.01 -14.93 9.03
CA ILE A 88 -9.27 -13.80 8.50
C ILE A 88 -7.88 -13.80 9.15
N GLN A 89 -6.83 -13.66 8.35
CA GLN A 89 -5.49 -13.42 8.86
C GLN A 89 -5.42 -11.96 9.34
N VAL A 90 -5.10 -11.77 10.63
CA VAL A 90 -5.12 -10.45 11.23
C VAL A 90 -3.86 -10.20 12.03
N GLU A 91 -3.27 -9.04 11.80
CA GLU A 91 -2.27 -8.41 12.65
C GLU A 91 -2.78 -7.03 13.07
N SER A 92 -2.23 -6.48 14.14
CA SER A 92 -2.68 -5.22 14.72
C SER A 92 -1.50 -4.37 15.10
N GLY A 93 -1.76 -3.09 15.31
CA GLY A 93 -0.72 -2.15 15.69
C GLY A 93 -1.29 -0.85 16.26
N TYR A 94 -0.36 0.02 16.60
CA TYR A 94 -0.66 1.38 17.02
C TYR A 94 -0.33 2.35 15.90
N GLN A 95 -1.18 3.34 15.72
CA GLN A 95 -1.00 4.42 14.76
C GLN A 95 -1.56 5.71 15.33
N PHE A 96 -0.80 6.79 15.25
CA PHE A 96 -1.29 8.14 15.55
C PHE A 96 -0.59 9.17 14.66
N TYR A 97 -1.17 10.38 14.59
CA TYR A 97 -0.57 11.50 13.88
C TYR A 97 0.06 12.46 14.87
N TYR A 98 1.27 12.92 14.54
CA TYR A 98 2.04 13.87 15.31
C TYR A 98 2.40 15.06 14.43
N VAL A 99 2.29 16.28 14.97
CA VAL A 99 2.76 17.49 14.29
C VAL A 99 4.11 17.87 14.89
N ALA A 100 5.17 17.79 14.08
CA ALA A 100 6.53 18.12 14.49
C ALA A 100 6.75 19.65 14.54
N GLU A 101 7.90 20.10 15.09
CA GLU A 101 8.20 21.52 15.32
C GLU A 101 8.18 22.38 14.05
N ALA A 102 8.49 21.81 12.89
CA ALA A 102 8.47 22.50 11.61
C ALA A 102 7.15 22.31 10.83
N ASP A 103 6.04 22.03 11.55
CA ASP A 103 4.70 21.78 11.00
C ASP A 103 4.58 20.53 10.10
N GLU A 104 5.59 19.64 10.09
CA GLU A 104 5.45 18.35 9.42
C GLU A 104 4.43 17.47 10.15
N VAL A 105 3.50 16.91 9.40
CA VAL A 105 2.57 15.90 9.91
C VAL A 105 3.18 14.52 9.72
N VAL A 106 3.45 13.85 10.81
CA VAL A 106 4.11 12.53 10.83
C VAL A 106 3.13 11.47 11.28
N GLN A 107 3.01 10.41 10.48
CA GLN A 107 2.26 9.22 10.89
C GLN A 107 3.21 8.30 11.67
N ILE A 108 2.99 8.19 12.96
CA ILE A 108 3.76 7.31 13.84
C ILE A 108 3.06 5.95 13.90
N ASN A 109 3.79 4.89 13.57
CA ASN A 109 3.31 3.51 13.57
C ASN A 109 4.12 2.65 14.53
N SER A 110 3.49 1.62 15.09
CA SER A 110 4.21 0.63 15.87
C SER A 110 5.00 -0.33 14.97
N TYR A 111 6.17 -0.72 15.43
CA TYR A 111 6.99 -1.76 14.84
C TYR A 111 7.02 -2.97 15.76
N ASN A 112 6.61 -4.12 15.23
CA ASN A 112 6.75 -5.41 15.89
C ASN A 112 7.59 -6.34 15.00
N LYS A 113 8.71 -6.83 15.53
CA LYS A 113 9.63 -7.72 14.80
C LYS A 113 9.02 -9.04 14.33
N ASN A 114 7.91 -9.46 14.95
CA ASN A 114 7.20 -10.69 14.60
C ASN A 114 6.08 -10.47 13.57
N GLN A 115 5.79 -9.21 13.24
CA GLN A 115 4.81 -8.85 12.23
C GLN A 115 5.27 -9.33 10.86
N LYS A 116 4.36 -9.95 10.14
CA LYS A 116 4.62 -10.51 8.80
C LYS A 116 4.01 -9.64 7.70
N GLN A 117 2.86 -9.03 8.00
CA GLN A 117 2.19 -8.14 7.05
C GLN A 117 2.89 -6.78 7.00
N ASN A 118 2.82 -6.14 5.84
CA ASN A 118 3.34 -4.78 5.61
C ASN A 118 4.84 -4.64 5.92
N ALA A 119 5.65 -5.61 5.49
CA ALA A 119 7.07 -5.64 5.77
C ALA A 119 7.79 -4.37 5.28
N LEU A 120 8.53 -3.72 6.18
CA LEU A 120 9.31 -2.52 5.85
C LEU A 120 10.46 -2.84 4.91
N ILE A 121 10.66 -1.98 3.92
CA ILE A 121 11.74 -2.06 2.95
C ILE A 121 12.86 -1.14 3.42
N LEU A 122 13.84 -1.72 4.10
CA LEU A 122 14.97 -0.97 4.64
C LEU A 122 15.88 -0.48 3.50
N GLU A 123 16.10 0.84 3.44
CA GLU A 123 17.01 1.47 2.47
C GLU A 123 18.38 1.75 3.09
N GLU A 124 18.42 2.12 4.37
CA GLU A 124 19.67 2.47 5.04
C GLU A 124 19.57 2.16 6.54
N GLY A 125 20.67 1.76 7.15
CA GLY A 125 20.74 1.47 8.59
C GLY A 125 20.17 0.11 8.96
N HIS A 126 19.36 0.05 10.00
CA HIS A 126 18.71 -1.17 10.47
C HIS A 126 17.32 -0.89 11.09
N LEU A 127 16.48 -1.92 11.18
CA LEU A 127 15.20 -1.87 11.88
C LEU A 127 15.41 -1.76 13.40
N PRO A 128 14.43 -1.19 14.16
CA PRO A 128 14.56 -0.99 15.59
C PRO A 128 14.85 -2.30 16.35
N LYS A 129 15.85 -2.27 17.22
CA LYS A 129 16.24 -3.39 18.10
C LYS A 129 16.03 -3.05 19.56
N ASN A 130 16.10 -1.77 19.92
CA ASN A 130 15.94 -1.24 21.25
C ASN A 130 14.75 -0.27 21.31
N SER A 131 14.21 -0.06 22.52
CA SER A 131 13.03 0.78 22.72
C SER A 131 13.22 2.25 22.31
N ASN A 132 14.44 2.76 22.42
CA ASN A 132 14.79 4.15 22.09
C ASN A 132 15.23 4.37 20.63
N GLU A 133 14.94 3.42 19.75
CA GLU A 133 15.28 3.49 18.33
C GLU A 133 14.05 3.78 17.47
N ILE A 134 14.24 4.58 16.42
CA ILE A 134 13.20 4.93 15.44
C ILE A 134 13.71 4.68 14.03
N VAL A 135 12.82 4.22 13.16
CA VAL A 135 13.02 4.19 11.71
C VAL A 135 12.09 5.21 11.08
N LEU A 136 12.65 6.06 10.22
CA LEU A 136 11.92 7.07 9.48
C LEU A 136 11.69 6.62 8.03
N ASP A 137 10.68 7.23 7.41
CA ASP A 137 10.49 7.22 5.96
C ASP A 137 11.74 7.76 5.26
N THR A 138 12.10 7.19 4.11
CA THR A 138 13.17 7.73 3.27
C THR A 138 12.94 9.19 2.87
N GLN A 139 11.68 9.64 2.78
CA GLN A 139 11.33 11.02 2.51
C GLN A 139 11.78 11.98 3.62
N ALA A 140 11.90 11.53 4.86
CA ALA A 140 12.38 12.36 5.97
C ALA A 140 13.81 12.91 5.74
N LYS A 141 14.61 12.28 4.87
CA LYS A 141 15.91 12.79 4.46
C LYS A 141 15.84 14.16 3.75
N GLU A 142 14.75 14.44 3.05
CA GLU A 142 14.52 15.72 2.37
C GLU A 142 14.31 16.87 3.38
N TYR A 143 13.94 16.52 4.62
CA TYR A 143 13.79 17.44 5.77
C TYR A 143 15.05 17.54 6.63
N GLY A 144 16.16 16.93 6.19
CA GLY A 144 17.47 17.07 6.80
C GLY A 144 17.83 16.02 7.85
N TYR A 145 16.96 15.06 8.13
CA TYR A 145 17.24 13.98 9.10
C TYR A 145 18.32 13.02 8.58
N GLN A 146 19.22 12.60 9.47
CA GLN A 146 20.32 11.70 9.18
C GLN A 146 20.39 10.54 10.17
N LEU A 147 21.08 9.47 9.81
CA LEU A 147 21.35 8.36 10.73
C LEU A 147 22.13 8.85 11.95
N ASN A 148 21.73 8.33 13.09
CA ASN A 148 22.23 8.64 14.43
C ASN A 148 21.80 9.99 15.00
N ASP A 149 21.02 10.78 14.28
CA ASP A 149 20.40 11.97 14.85
C ASP A 149 19.37 11.57 15.93
N THR A 150 19.08 12.53 16.79
CA THR A 150 17.99 12.40 17.79
C THR A 150 16.71 12.95 17.18
N TYR A 151 15.69 12.11 17.12
CA TYR A 151 14.34 12.48 16.74
C TYR A 151 13.48 12.67 17.99
N THR A 152 12.86 13.85 18.13
CA THR A 152 12.07 14.20 19.32
C THR A 152 10.58 14.13 19.00
N ILE A 153 9.81 13.42 19.83
CA ILE A 153 8.35 13.36 19.76
C ILE A 153 7.80 13.86 21.10
N ASP A 154 7.12 14.98 21.07
CA ASP A 154 6.52 15.59 22.25
C ASP A 154 5.04 15.20 22.38
N SER A 155 4.81 13.93 22.69
CA SER A 155 3.47 13.34 22.87
C SER A 155 3.48 12.32 24.00
N GLN A 156 3.78 12.81 25.21
CA GLN A 156 3.94 11.96 26.41
C GLN A 156 2.64 11.29 26.88
N ASP A 157 1.49 11.72 26.36
CA ASP A 157 0.21 11.05 26.61
C ASP A 157 0.03 9.79 25.74
N THR A 158 0.86 9.64 24.69
CA THR A 158 0.72 8.57 23.72
C THR A 158 1.90 7.60 23.75
N ILE A 159 3.12 8.12 24.00
CA ILE A 159 4.37 7.35 24.02
C ILE A 159 5.19 7.61 25.28
N LYS A 160 6.00 6.61 25.69
CA LYS A 160 6.78 6.63 26.92
C LYS A 160 7.95 7.60 26.89
N ASP A 161 8.78 7.49 25.86
CA ASP A 161 10.01 8.26 25.72
C ASP A 161 9.81 9.43 24.77
N LYS A 162 10.58 10.50 24.97
CA LYS A 162 10.53 11.70 24.14
C LYS A 162 11.56 11.68 23.00
N ASN A 163 12.72 11.09 23.25
CA ASN A 163 13.87 11.15 22.36
C ASN A 163 14.24 9.78 21.84
N PHE A 164 14.35 9.67 20.52
CA PHE A 164 14.66 8.44 19.81
C PHE A 164 15.86 8.63 18.93
N LYS A 165 16.71 7.61 18.83
CA LYS A 165 17.82 7.59 17.90
C LYS A 165 17.33 7.10 16.54
N ILE A 166 17.59 7.85 15.47
CA ILE A 166 17.33 7.42 14.10
C ILE A 166 18.34 6.33 13.73
N VAL A 167 17.84 5.09 13.53
CA VAL A 167 18.67 3.93 13.23
C VAL A 167 18.51 3.42 11.81
N GLY A 168 17.52 3.90 11.09
CA GLY A 168 17.29 3.50 9.71
C GLY A 168 16.33 4.41 8.97
N PHE A 169 16.39 4.29 7.65
CA PHE A 169 15.40 4.85 6.73
C PHE A 169 14.79 3.71 5.91
N ALA A 170 13.48 3.69 5.81
CA ALA A 170 12.74 2.63 5.15
C ALA A 170 11.59 3.17 4.30
N ASN A 171 11.18 2.40 3.31
CA ASN A 171 9.89 2.53 2.65
C ASN A 171 8.89 1.55 3.29
N SER A 172 7.61 1.85 3.19
CA SER A 172 6.55 0.96 3.65
C SER A 172 5.57 0.69 2.51
N PRO A 173 5.13 -0.55 2.31
CA PRO A 173 4.18 -0.89 1.26
C PRO A 173 2.80 -0.25 1.48
N LEU A 174 2.50 0.21 2.68
CA LEU A 174 1.29 0.99 2.98
C LEU A 174 1.27 2.36 2.28
N PHE A 175 2.43 2.87 1.86
CA PHE A 175 2.59 4.18 1.24
C PHE A 175 3.19 4.04 -0.16
N THR A 176 2.35 3.70 -1.12
CA THR A 176 2.76 3.42 -2.51
C THR A 176 3.11 4.67 -3.32
N SER A 177 2.61 5.85 -2.92
CA SER A 177 2.93 7.12 -3.57
C SER A 177 4.18 7.76 -2.96
N LYS A 178 5.11 8.23 -3.80
CA LYS A 178 6.25 9.04 -3.33
C LYS A 178 5.88 10.50 -3.07
N ALA A 179 4.82 10.99 -3.72
CA ALA A 179 4.40 12.40 -3.61
C ALA A 179 3.47 12.64 -2.41
N GLU A 180 2.70 11.63 -2.01
CA GLU A 180 1.69 11.76 -0.97
C GLU A 180 1.76 10.56 -0.03
N ARG A 181 1.78 10.82 1.29
CA ARG A 181 1.77 9.80 2.34
C ARG A 181 0.40 9.63 2.99
N GLY A 182 -0.64 10.21 2.39
CA GLY A 182 -2.01 10.14 2.87
C GLY A 182 -2.48 11.40 3.58
N TYR A 183 -3.67 11.32 4.17
CA TYR A 183 -4.33 12.43 4.84
C TYR A 183 -4.32 12.21 6.36
N ALA A 184 -4.28 13.32 7.09
CA ALA A 184 -4.38 13.36 8.53
C ALA A 184 -5.48 14.34 8.95
N ASN A 185 -6.01 14.19 10.16
CA ASN A 185 -6.97 15.11 10.75
C ASN A 185 -6.30 16.17 11.66
N VAL A 186 -4.98 16.35 11.51
CA VAL A 186 -4.16 17.28 12.28
C VAL A 186 -3.23 18.08 11.35
N GLY A 187 -2.72 19.20 11.85
CA GLY A 187 -1.76 20.05 11.13
C GLY A 187 -2.25 20.48 9.76
N SER A 188 -1.41 20.32 8.73
CA SER A 188 -1.74 20.67 7.33
C SER A 188 -2.81 19.79 6.69
N GLY A 189 -3.21 18.70 7.33
CA GLY A 189 -4.16 17.73 6.79
C GLY A 189 -3.53 16.68 5.85
N THR A 190 -2.22 16.76 5.60
CA THR A 190 -1.48 15.84 4.73
C THR A 190 -0.28 15.27 5.46
N VAL A 191 -0.11 13.96 5.41
CA VAL A 191 1.06 13.30 6.01
C VAL A 191 2.31 13.63 5.21
N THR A 192 3.31 14.19 5.87
CA THR A 192 4.59 14.57 5.28
C THR A 192 5.50 13.35 5.10
N TYR A 193 5.65 12.56 6.16
CA TYR A 193 6.37 11.29 6.17
C TYR A 193 5.85 10.41 7.31
N PHE A 194 6.28 9.16 7.35
CA PHE A 194 5.94 8.24 8.41
C PHE A 194 7.16 7.87 9.26
N ALA A 195 6.89 7.34 10.46
CA ALA A 195 7.90 6.78 11.32
C ALA A 195 7.40 5.49 11.99
N TYR A 196 8.34 4.63 12.37
CA TYR A 196 8.08 3.40 13.10
C TYR A 196 8.85 3.35 14.40
N LEU A 197 8.12 3.16 15.51
CA LEU A 197 8.62 2.99 16.87
C LEU A 197 8.37 1.56 17.35
N PRO A 198 9.23 1.00 18.22
CA PRO A 198 8.92 -0.26 18.89
C PRO A 198 7.56 -0.20 19.60
N GLU A 199 6.79 -1.26 19.48
CA GLU A 199 5.42 -1.37 20.03
C GLU A 199 5.36 -1.07 21.54
N ASN A 200 6.39 -1.44 22.29
CA ASN A 200 6.47 -1.21 23.73
C ASN A 200 6.60 0.27 24.14
N GLN A 201 6.75 1.19 23.20
CA GLN A 201 6.74 2.63 23.43
C GLN A 201 5.34 3.21 23.57
N PHE A 202 4.34 2.56 23.04
CA PHE A 202 2.97 3.05 23.09
C PHE A 202 2.35 2.82 24.47
N LEU A 203 1.67 3.84 24.99
CA LEU A 203 1.06 3.83 26.33
C LEU A 203 -0.35 3.25 26.34
N SER A 204 -1.00 3.20 25.19
CA SER A 204 -2.37 2.69 25.06
C SER A 204 -2.42 1.17 25.29
N ASP A 205 -3.39 0.72 26.07
CA ASP A 205 -3.70 -0.70 26.26
C ASP A 205 -4.47 -1.31 25.09
N VAL A 206 -5.00 -0.47 24.18
CA VAL A 206 -5.74 -0.89 23.00
C VAL A 206 -5.06 -0.39 21.73
N GLN A 207 -5.04 -1.22 20.71
CA GLN A 207 -4.47 -0.91 19.40
C GLN A 207 -5.42 0.00 18.61
N SER A 208 -4.91 0.64 17.57
CA SER A 208 -5.68 1.58 16.75
C SER A 208 -5.90 1.12 15.31
N VAL A 209 -5.18 0.09 14.87
CA VAL A 209 -5.24 -0.41 13.50
C VAL A 209 -5.21 -1.93 13.45
N LEU A 210 -6.05 -2.51 12.56
CA LEU A 210 -5.98 -3.90 12.12
C LEU A 210 -5.54 -3.97 10.67
N TYR A 211 -4.70 -4.92 10.39
CA TYR A 211 -4.31 -5.33 9.05
C TYR A 211 -4.91 -6.70 8.77
N LEU A 212 -5.70 -6.80 7.71
CA LEU A 212 -6.46 -8.01 7.37
C LEU A 212 -5.99 -8.56 6.03
N SER A 213 -5.76 -9.88 5.96
CA SER A 213 -5.48 -10.59 4.71
C SER A 213 -6.43 -11.79 4.57
N PHE A 214 -6.84 -12.05 3.33
CA PHE A 214 -7.88 -13.03 3.02
C PHE A 214 -7.32 -14.13 2.11
N ASP A 215 -7.39 -15.38 2.55
CA ASP A 215 -6.89 -16.53 1.78
C ASP A 215 -7.57 -16.69 0.40
N ASN A 216 -8.82 -16.20 0.25
CA ASN A 216 -9.57 -16.33 -0.99
C ASN A 216 -9.11 -15.42 -2.12
N VAL A 217 -8.23 -14.45 -1.86
CA VAL A 217 -7.64 -13.53 -2.85
C VAL A 217 -6.14 -13.71 -3.06
N LYS A 218 -5.49 -14.52 -2.22
CA LYS A 218 -4.03 -14.68 -2.17
C LYS A 218 -3.38 -15.05 -3.51
N ASP A 219 -4.07 -15.86 -4.33
CA ASP A 219 -3.53 -16.33 -5.62
C ASP A 219 -4.09 -15.51 -6.81
N LEU A 220 -4.69 -14.36 -6.57
CA LEU A 220 -5.25 -13.49 -7.59
C LEU A 220 -4.34 -12.27 -7.83
N GLU A 221 -4.20 -11.89 -9.09
CA GLU A 221 -3.56 -10.61 -9.40
C GLU A 221 -4.33 -9.45 -8.75
N THR A 222 -3.66 -8.69 -7.91
CA THR A 222 -4.16 -7.45 -7.33
C THR A 222 -4.64 -6.53 -8.48
N TYR A 223 -5.79 -5.88 -8.33
CA TYR A 223 -6.46 -5.07 -9.36
C TYR A 223 -7.09 -5.85 -10.53
N SER A 224 -7.10 -7.18 -10.53
CA SER A 224 -7.95 -7.93 -11.46
C SER A 224 -9.43 -7.84 -11.08
N ASP A 225 -10.34 -8.00 -12.05
CA ASP A 225 -11.79 -7.97 -11.78
C ASP A 225 -12.18 -9.03 -10.75
N SER A 226 -11.56 -10.22 -10.81
CA SER A 226 -11.81 -11.32 -9.87
C SER A 226 -11.31 -11.01 -8.45
N TYR A 227 -10.21 -10.27 -8.30
CA TYR A 227 -9.73 -9.79 -7.01
C TYR A 227 -10.73 -8.77 -6.44
N GLN A 228 -11.13 -7.78 -7.23
CA GLN A 228 -12.06 -6.74 -6.79
C GLN A 228 -13.41 -7.31 -6.35
N GLU A 229 -14.01 -8.23 -7.15
CA GLU A 229 -15.28 -8.88 -6.79
C GLU A 229 -15.21 -9.64 -5.46
N LYS A 230 -14.08 -10.30 -5.18
CA LYS A 230 -13.90 -11.00 -3.91
C LYS A 230 -13.64 -10.04 -2.76
N MET A 231 -12.89 -8.96 -3.00
CA MET A 231 -12.63 -7.94 -1.98
C MET A 231 -13.89 -7.19 -1.58
N GLU A 232 -14.80 -6.90 -2.50
CA GLU A 232 -16.13 -6.34 -2.16
C GLU A 232 -16.88 -7.26 -1.18
N LYS A 233 -16.93 -8.57 -1.43
CA LYS A 233 -17.56 -9.54 -0.53
C LYS A 233 -16.83 -9.66 0.82
N ASN A 234 -15.50 -9.57 0.81
CA ASN A 234 -14.70 -9.57 2.03
C ASN A 234 -14.98 -8.31 2.86
N GLN A 235 -15.10 -7.15 2.20
CA GLN A 235 -15.46 -5.89 2.85
C GLN A 235 -16.85 -5.99 3.51
N GLU A 236 -17.88 -6.44 2.80
CA GLU A 236 -19.22 -6.64 3.36
C GLU A 236 -19.19 -7.58 4.58
N LYS A 237 -18.38 -8.65 4.50
CA LYS A 237 -18.19 -9.58 5.63
C LYS A 237 -17.55 -8.88 6.83
N VAL A 238 -16.53 -8.06 6.63
CA VAL A 238 -15.84 -7.31 7.70
C VAL A 238 -16.78 -6.26 8.29
N GLU A 239 -17.50 -5.51 7.48
CA GLU A 239 -18.50 -4.54 7.93
C GLU A 239 -19.58 -5.21 8.79
N THR A 240 -20.08 -6.37 8.37
CA THR A 240 -21.06 -7.14 9.15
C THR A 240 -20.46 -7.65 10.46
N LEU A 241 -19.21 -8.13 10.41
CA LEU A 241 -18.51 -8.69 11.57
C LEU A 241 -18.30 -7.66 12.69
N PHE A 242 -18.02 -6.42 12.31
CA PHE A 242 -17.73 -5.33 13.24
C PHE A 242 -18.89 -4.34 13.39
N ALA A 243 -20.08 -4.61 12.84
CA ALA A 243 -21.23 -3.68 12.84
C ALA A 243 -21.61 -3.18 14.24
N ASP A 244 -21.66 -4.07 15.22
CA ASP A 244 -22.09 -3.76 16.59
C ASP A 244 -20.94 -3.32 17.51
N ARG A 245 -19.67 -3.58 17.09
CA ARG A 245 -18.48 -3.32 17.92
C ARG A 245 -18.31 -1.87 18.39
N PRO A 246 -18.58 -0.82 17.57
CA PRO A 246 -18.48 0.55 18.07
C PRO A 246 -19.41 0.84 19.24
N GLN A 247 -20.64 0.28 19.24
CA GLN A 247 -21.63 0.47 20.30
C GLN A 247 -21.24 -0.32 21.56
N GLU A 248 -20.80 -1.56 21.40
CA GLU A 248 -20.29 -2.39 22.48
C GLU A 248 -19.07 -1.74 23.13
N ARG A 249 -18.11 -1.23 22.34
CA ARG A 249 -16.91 -0.57 22.84
C ARG A 249 -17.23 0.69 23.64
N VAL A 250 -18.20 1.49 23.21
CA VAL A 250 -18.67 2.65 24.01
C VAL A 250 -19.27 2.18 25.33
N ALA A 251 -19.99 1.07 25.36
CA ALA A 251 -20.56 0.51 26.58
C ALA A 251 -19.47 -0.01 27.54
N GLU A 252 -18.44 -0.71 27.01
CA GLU A 252 -17.27 -1.16 27.75
C GLU A 252 -16.54 0.03 28.42
N ILE A 253 -16.17 1.06 27.64
CA ILE A 253 -15.47 2.25 28.14
C ILE A 253 -16.28 2.96 29.25
N LYS A 254 -17.60 3.08 29.09
CA LYS A 254 -18.47 3.66 30.12
C LYS A 254 -18.51 2.80 31.37
N HIS A 255 -18.52 1.48 31.24
CA HIS A 255 -18.52 0.56 32.37
C HIS A 255 -17.22 0.69 33.16
N ASP A 256 -16.06 0.66 32.48
CA ASP A 256 -14.74 0.76 33.10
C ASP A 256 -14.58 2.10 33.83
N ALA A 257 -14.96 3.21 33.20
CA ALA A 257 -14.95 4.53 33.82
C ALA A 257 -15.87 4.62 35.05
N MET A 258 -17.01 3.91 35.05
CA MET A 258 -17.89 3.85 36.23
C MET A 258 -17.32 2.99 37.37
N GLU A 259 -16.54 1.95 37.01
CA GLU A 259 -15.85 1.12 38.01
C GLU A 259 -14.70 1.87 38.71
N GLU A 260 -13.92 2.64 37.95
CA GLU A 260 -12.83 3.49 38.51
C GLU A 260 -13.34 4.61 39.45
N LEU A 261 -14.59 5.04 39.27
CA LEU A 261 -15.22 6.06 40.10
C LEU A 261 -15.90 5.49 41.37
N LYS A 262 -15.92 4.18 41.57
CA LYS A 262 -16.44 3.58 42.81
C LYS A 262 -15.40 3.75 43.91
N PRO A 263 -15.79 4.31 45.07
CA PRO A 263 -14.88 4.58 46.19
C PRO A 263 -14.31 3.30 46.83
#